data_5525281278f39de444017906b3c0fc3e
#
_entry.id   5525281278f39de444017906b3c0fc3e
#
_cell.length_a   1.000
_cell.length_b   1.000
_cell.length_c   1.000
_cell.angle_alpha   90.00
_cell.angle_beta   90.00
_cell.angle_gamma   90.00
#
_symmetry.space_group_name_H-M   'P 1'
#
loop_
_entity.id
_entity.type
_entity.pdbx_description
1 polymer ?
#
loop_
_entity_poly.entity_id
_entity_poly.type
_entity_poly.pdbx_seq_one_letter_code
_entity_poly.pdbx_strand_id
1 'polypeptide(L)'
;MVVPVRQLGLDDLCVHQVCLSGQCDFASSLAHLVAAGMKRTALWDPMIETCGEGQALSIWNDSGLIAESLCVAELFAGFDALRAMLDRADLFQARTLVLITGGLETAGFEGGIDQARTSLPELLAQANELARPYNVRLAFEPLHPMVCGHRSIVSSLGEALDLLDQVGPANEIGLAIDTYALWWEDRLDQKLIQAGKRILNYHVSDWLSDTSDLRLDRGMPGDGQINLLQWRAMLEQAGHSGPVEIEIFSRDRWWKQTPESMLHRIREGLNVAY
;
A
#
# COMPACT_ATOMS: atom_id res chain seq x y z
N MET A 1 22.75 16.62 -11.14
CA MET A 1 23.24 15.28 -11.43
C MET A 1 22.13 14.33 -11.07
N VAL A 2 21.68 13.53 -12.05
CA VAL A 2 20.71 12.45 -11.77
C VAL A 2 21.48 11.44 -10.93
N VAL A 3 21.07 11.20 -9.69
CA VAL A 3 21.65 10.16 -8.85
C VAL A 3 21.35 8.82 -9.53
N PRO A 4 22.34 7.96 -9.78
CA PRO A 4 22.07 6.67 -10.41
C PRO A 4 21.14 5.86 -9.52
N VAL A 5 20.06 5.38 -10.13
CA VAL A 5 19.07 4.54 -9.46
C VAL A 5 19.69 3.16 -9.19
N ARG A 6 19.50 2.63 -7.98
CA ARG A 6 19.99 1.29 -7.58
C ARG A 6 19.44 0.23 -8.55
N GLN A 7 20.31 -0.71 -8.96
CA GLN A 7 19.86 -1.88 -9.71
C GLN A 7 19.07 -2.82 -8.79
N LEU A 8 17.83 -3.13 -9.16
CA LEU A 8 16.95 -4.02 -8.40
C LEU A 8 17.10 -5.48 -8.85
N GLY A 9 17.00 -6.40 -7.90
CA GLY A 9 16.83 -7.84 -8.13
C GLY A 9 15.42 -8.31 -7.80
N LEU A 10 15.14 -9.59 -8.03
CA LEU A 10 13.83 -10.17 -7.67
C LEU A 10 13.55 -10.09 -6.17
N ASP A 11 14.58 -10.07 -5.34
CA ASP A 11 14.45 -9.94 -3.88
C ASP A 11 14.01 -8.52 -3.46
N ASP A 12 14.10 -7.54 -4.34
CA ASP A 12 13.62 -6.18 -4.14
C ASP A 12 12.17 -5.99 -4.58
N LEU A 13 11.54 -7.01 -5.20
CA LEU A 13 10.14 -6.98 -5.59
C LEU A 13 9.26 -7.56 -4.48
N CYS A 14 8.16 -6.87 -4.23
CA CYS A 14 7.01 -7.35 -3.49
C CYS A 14 5.80 -7.29 -4.42
N VAL A 15 5.13 -8.41 -4.66
CA VAL A 15 3.91 -8.42 -5.46
C VAL A 15 2.72 -8.52 -4.54
N HIS A 16 1.86 -7.52 -4.57
CA HIS A 16 0.65 -7.48 -3.76
C HIS A 16 -0.33 -8.57 -4.21
N GLN A 17 -0.92 -9.32 -3.27
CA GLN A 17 -1.90 -10.37 -3.60
C GLN A 17 -3.09 -9.84 -4.41
N VAL A 18 -3.44 -8.55 -4.25
CA VAL A 18 -4.51 -7.92 -5.05
C VAL A 18 -4.28 -8.03 -6.55
N CYS A 19 -3.02 -8.09 -7.00
CA CYS A 19 -2.69 -8.31 -8.40
C CYS A 19 -3.31 -9.60 -8.96
N LEU A 20 -3.43 -10.62 -8.11
CA LEU A 20 -3.92 -11.95 -8.46
C LEU A 20 -5.36 -12.23 -7.96
N SER A 21 -5.98 -11.31 -7.23
CA SER A 21 -7.27 -11.54 -6.56
C SER A 21 -8.45 -11.76 -7.50
N GLY A 22 -8.34 -11.34 -8.76
CA GLY A 22 -9.36 -11.59 -9.78
C GLY A 22 -9.29 -12.98 -10.40
N GLN A 23 -8.18 -13.72 -10.19
CA GLN A 23 -7.94 -15.01 -10.84
C GLN A 23 -7.66 -16.14 -9.85
N CYS A 24 -7.24 -15.81 -8.63
CA CYS A 24 -6.75 -16.74 -7.63
C CYS A 24 -7.49 -16.61 -6.30
N ASP A 25 -7.60 -17.70 -5.58
CA ASP A 25 -7.83 -17.71 -4.14
C ASP A 25 -6.50 -17.48 -3.36
N PHE A 26 -6.58 -17.47 -2.03
CA PHE A 26 -5.41 -17.23 -1.18
C PHE A 26 -4.29 -18.25 -1.43
N ALA A 27 -4.60 -19.54 -1.48
CA ALA A 27 -3.61 -20.59 -1.66
C ALA A 27 -2.93 -20.57 -3.03
N SER A 28 -3.73 -20.45 -4.10
CA SER A 28 -3.21 -20.41 -5.46
C SER A 28 -2.42 -19.14 -5.73
N SER A 29 -2.80 -18.00 -5.14
CA SER A 29 -2.01 -16.76 -5.27
C SER A 29 -0.59 -16.92 -4.73
N LEU A 30 -0.44 -17.50 -3.53
CA LEU A 30 0.89 -17.77 -2.95
C LEU A 30 1.68 -18.78 -3.77
N ALA A 31 1.03 -19.84 -4.26
CA ALA A 31 1.69 -20.86 -5.10
C ALA A 31 2.25 -20.23 -6.39
N HIS A 32 1.51 -19.35 -7.06
CA HIS A 32 2.00 -18.64 -8.25
C HIS A 32 3.15 -17.68 -7.93
N LEU A 33 3.10 -16.97 -6.81
CA LEU A 33 4.19 -16.09 -6.37
C LEU A 33 5.48 -16.89 -6.12
N VAL A 34 5.39 -18.00 -5.39
CA VAL A 34 6.53 -18.90 -5.14
C VAL A 34 7.07 -19.48 -6.44
N ALA A 35 6.21 -19.97 -7.33
CA ALA A 35 6.61 -20.53 -8.62
C ALA A 35 7.30 -19.49 -9.53
N ALA A 36 6.91 -18.21 -9.42
CA ALA A 36 7.57 -17.11 -10.11
C ALA A 36 8.89 -16.66 -9.47
N GLY A 37 9.30 -17.27 -8.35
CA GLY A 37 10.53 -16.94 -7.63
C GLY A 37 10.44 -15.68 -6.78
N MET A 38 9.23 -15.20 -6.48
CA MET A 38 9.03 -14.07 -5.56
C MET A 38 9.35 -14.52 -4.12
N LYS A 39 9.91 -13.62 -3.33
CA LYS A 39 10.19 -13.86 -1.91
C LYS A 39 9.31 -13.03 -0.99
N ARG A 40 8.64 -12.01 -1.52
CA ARG A 40 7.87 -11.03 -0.77
C ARG A 40 6.49 -10.84 -1.38
N THR A 41 5.52 -10.62 -0.51
CA THR A 41 4.17 -10.25 -0.93
C THR A 41 3.58 -9.25 0.07
N ALA A 42 2.67 -8.41 -0.40
CA ALA A 42 1.73 -7.70 0.44
C ALA A 42 0.44 -8.52 0.53
N LEU A 43 0.02 -8.84 1.74
CA LEU A 43 -1.17 -9.64 1.99
C LEU A 43 -2.44 -8.80 1.76
N TRP A 44 -3.44 -9.43 1.15
CA TRP A 44 -4.74 -8.82 0.90
C TRP A 44 -5.80 -9.41 1.84
N ASP A 45 -6.23 -8.63 2.82
CA ASP A 45 -7.13 -9.04 3.89
C ASP A 45 -8.41 -9.78 3.42
N PRO A 46 -9.13 -9.32 2.37
CA PRO A 46 -10.31 -10.03 1.87
C PRO A 46 -10.03 -11.47 1.39
N MET A 47 -8.80 -11.77 0.95
CA MET A 47 -8.43 -13.15 0.58
C MET A 47 -8.20 -14.01 1.81
N ILE A 48 -7.66 -13.44 2.89
CA ILE A 48 -7.52 -14.13 4.19
C ILE A 48 -8.92 -14.43 4.75
N GLU A 49 -9.81 -13.44 4.76
CA GLU A 49 -11.18 -13.60 5.23
C GLU A 49 -11.96 -14.67 4.46
N THR A 50 -11.85 -14.64 3.14
CA THR A 50 -12.52 -15.63 2.26
C THR A 50 -11.98 -17.04 2.47
N CYS A 51 -10.68 -17.19 2.71
CA CYS A 51 -10.03 -18.48 2.99
C CYS A 51 -10.38 -19.00 4.39
N GLY A 52 -10.62 -18.10 5.34
CA GLY A 52 -10.69 -18.36 6.77
C GLY A 52 -9.30 -18.30 7.41
N GLU A 53 -9.17 -17.47 8.46
CA GLU A 53 -7.89 -17.08 9.06
C GLU A 53 -7.00 -18.27 9.45
N GLY A 54 -7.56 -19.29 10.11
CA GLY A 54 -6.78 -20.46 10.53
C GLY A 54 -6.23 -21.27 9.35
N GLN A 55 -7.01 -21.44 8.29
CA GLN A 55 -6.58 -22.11 7.06
C GLN A 55 -5.55 -21.26 6.32
N ALA A 56 -5.80 -19.96 6.16
CA ALA A 56 -4.88 -19.04 5.54
C ALA A 56 -3.53 -19.01 6.25
N LEU A 57 -3.51 -18.99 7.59
CA LEU A 57 -2.28 -19.03 8.38
C LEU A 57 -1.48 -20.33 8.17
N SER A 58 -2.14 -21.47 8.08
CA SER A 58 -1.46 -22.73 7.77
C SER A 58 -0.77 -22.69 6.41
N ILE A 59 -1.50 -22.24 5.38
CA ILE A 59 -0.97 -22.09 4.00
C ILE A 59 0.18 -21.07 3.97
N TRP A 60 0.01 -19.96 4.70
CA TRP A 60 1.02 -18.90 4.80
C TRP A 60 2.34 -19.43 5.36
N ASN A 61 2.29 -20.15 6.48
CA ASN A 61 3.48 -20.71 7.14
C ASN A 61 4.25 -21.68 6.23
N ASP A 62 3.56 -22.38 5.34
CA ASP A 62 4.17 -23.33 4.41
C ASP A 62 4.75 -22.63 3.16
N SER A 63 4.37 -21.39 2.89
CA SER A 63 4.76 -20.68 1.67
C SER A 63 6.23 -20.25 1.63
N GLY A 64 6.82 -19.96 2.78
CA GLY A 64 8.17 -19.39 2.92
C GLY A 64 8.31 -17.96 2.43
N LEU A 65 7.20 -17.27 2.12
CA LEU A 65 7.18 -15.87 1.71
C LEU A 65 7.32 -14.93 2.91
N ILE A 66 7.73 -13.70 2.65
CA ILE A 66 7.81 -12.60 3.62
C ILE A 66 6.63 -11.65 3.36
N ALA A 67 5.85 -11.36 4.41
CA ALA A 67 4.81 -10.33 4.36
C ALA A 67 5.44 -8.95 4.57
N GLU A 68 5.49 -8.13 3.53
CA GLU A 68 5.94 -6.74 3.67
C GLU A 68 4.84 -5.89 4.32
N SER A 69 3.59 -6.11 3.89
CA SER A 69 2.45 -5.39 4.42
C SER A 69 1.20 -6.27 4.49
N LEU A 70 0.23 -5.86 5.31
CA LEU A 70 -1.17 -6.28 5.24
C LEU A 70 -2.00 -5.06 4.83
N CYS A 71 -2.87 -5.21 3.85
CA CYS A 71 -3.76 -4.16 3.35
C CYS A 71 -5.22 -4.57 3.50
N VAL A 72 -6.05 -3.72 4.01
CA VAL A 72 -5.89 -2.35 4.48
C VAL A 72 -6.81 -2.13 5.69
N ALA A 73 -6.34 -1.46 6.72
CA ALA A 73 -7.16 -1.02 7.84
C ALA A 73 -7.77 0.37 7.56
N GLU A 74 -9.00 0.58 8.01
CA GLU A 74 -9.70 1.85 7.94
C GLU A 74 -9.85 2.45 9.35
N LEU A 75 -9.28 3.64 9.59
CA LEU A 75 -9.30 4.28 10.90
C LEU A 75 -10.72 4.57 11.38
N PHE A 76 -11.59 4.98 10.46
CA PHE A 76 -13.00 5.30 10.77
C PHE A 76 -13.89 4.07 11.01
N ALA A 77 -13.39 2.85 10.72
CA ALA A 77 -14.08 1.63 11.14
C ALA A 77 -14.02 1.40 12.66
N GLY A 78 -13.20 2.19 13.37
CA GLY A 78 -13.05 2.18 14.81
C GLY A 78 -11.91 1.32 15.34
N PHE A 79 -11.57 1.52 16.62
CA PHE A 79 -10.38 0.91 17.22
C PHE A 79 -10.50 -0.60 17.45
N ASP A 80 -11.70 -1.16 17.58
CA ASP A 80 -11.87 -2.62 17.66
C ASP A 80 -11.54 -3.27 16.31
N ALA A 81 -11.96 -2.66 15.19
CA ALA A 81 -11.59 -3.12 13.85
C ALA A 81 -10.09 -2.98 13.61
N LEU A 82 -9.49 -1.85 14.00
CA LEU A 82 -8.04 -1.65 13.88
C LEU A 82 -7.26 -2.66 14.71
N ARG A 83 -7.72 -2.98 15.93
CA ARG A 83 -7.11 -4.02 16.79
C ARG A 83 -7.14 -5.38 16.11
N ALA A 84 -8.28 -5.78 15.56
CA ALA A 84 -8.41 -7.05 14.84
C ALA A 84 -7.45 -7.13 13.63
N MET A 85 -7.25 -6.02 12.92
CA MET A 85 -6.29 -5.94 11.81
C MET A 85 -4.84 -5.99 12.30
N LEU A 86 -4.51 -5.38 13.44
CA LEU A 86 -3.19 -5.47 14.05
C LEU A 86 -2.89 -6.90 14.53
N ASP A 87 -3.86 -7.56 15.21
CA ASP A 87 -3.74 -8.96 15.62
C ASP A 87 -3.46 -9.86 14.42
N ARG A 88 -4.18 -9.66 13.32
CA ARG A 88 -3.97 -10.39 12.06
C ARG A 88 -2.62 -10.09 11.43
N ALA A 89 -2.22 -8.83 11.36
CA ALA A 89 -0.92 -8.44 10.80
C ALA A 89 0.24 -9.07 11.59
N ASP A 90 0.17 -9.08 12.92
CA ASP A 90 1.17 -9.70 13.78
C ASP A 90 1.18 -11.23 13.63
N LEU A 91 -0.01 -11.86 13.58
CA LEU A 91 -0.17 -13.30 13.36
C LEU A 91 0.48 -13.77 12.04
N PHE A 92 0.32 -12.99 10.96
CA PHE A 92 0.93 -13.27 9.65
C PHE A 92 2.35 -12.69 9.51
N GLN A 93 2.90 -12.10 10.56
CA GLN A 93 4.23 -11.50 10.61
C GLN A 93 4.43 -10.41 9.53
N ALA A 94 3.39 -9.67 9.21
CA ALA A 94 3.49 -8.53 8.33
C ALA A 94 4.30 -7.40 8.99
N ARG A 95 5.22 -6.79 8.26
CA ARG A 95 6.07 -5.70 8.78
C ARG A 95 5.29 -4.42 9.01
N THR A 96 4.31 -4.18 8.14
CA THR A 96 3.45 -3.01 8.20
C THR A 96 1.98 -3.38 8.04
N LEU A 97 1.12 -2.57 8.64
CA LEU A 97 -0.31 -2.54 8.36
C LEU A 97 -0.60 -1.22 7.67
N VAL A 98 -1.05 -1.28 6.42
CA VAL A 98 -1.46 -0.09 5.67
C VAL A 98 -2.73 0.45 6.28
N LEU A 99 -2.74 1.75 6.62
CA LEU A 99 -3.83 2.45 7.27
C LEU A 99 -4.32 3.60 6.40
N ILE A 100 -5.60 3.58 6.05
CA ILE A 100 -6.30 4.72 5.43
C ILE A 100 -7.30 5.30 6.41
N THR A 101 -7.84 6.49 6.12
CA THR A 101 -8.87 7.03 7.01
C THR A 101 -10.19 6.27 6.92
N GLY A 102 -10.53 5.72 5.77
CA GLY A 102 -11.89 5.26 5.47
C GLY A 102 -12.79 6.40 4.97
N GLY A 103 -13.99 6.05 4.53
CA GLY A 103 -14.97 6.98 4.02
C GLY A 103 -15.77 7.70 5.11
N LEU A 104 -16.38 8.84 4.76
CA LEU A 104 -17.22 9.62 5.70
C LEU A 104 -18.49 8.88 6.11
N GLU A 105 -19.04 8.03 5.25
CA GLU A 105 -20.23 7.22 5.57
C GLU A 105 -19.98 6.23 6.70
N THR A 106 -18.77 5.63 6.72
CA THR A 106 -18.37 4.68 7.77
C THR A 106 -18.17 5.39 9.12
N ALA A 107 -17.71 6.64 9.08
CA ALA A 107 -17.30 7.39 10.26
C ALA A 107 -18.47 7.96 11.07
N GLY A 108 -19.64 8.16 10.45
CA GLY A 108 -20.80 8.75 11.11
C GLY A 108 -20.60 10.19 11.63
N PHE A 109 -19.69 10.97 11.01
CA PHE A 109 -19.44 12.36 11.40
C PHE A 109 -20.60 13.27 10.98
N GLU A 110 -21.41 13.78 11.93
CA GLU A 110 -22.53 14.69 11.66
C GLU A 110 -22.06 16.02 11.03
N GLY A 111 -20.89 16.52 11.40
CA GLY A 111 -20.24 17.70 10.85
C GLY A 111 -19.48 17.47 9.54
N GLY A 112 -19.63 16.30 8.92
CA GLY A 112 -19.00 15.97 7.63
C GLY A 112 -17.47 15.99 7.65
N ILE A 113 -16.89 16.39 6.50
CA ILE A 113 -15.43 16.34 6.30
C ILE A 113 -14.64 17.25 7.24
N ASP A 114 -15.18 18.38 7.64
CA ASP A 114 -14.48 19.33 8.52
C ASP A 114 -14.33 18.77 9.93
N GLN A 115 -15.38 18.13 10.45
CA GLN A 115 -15.30 17.44 11.72
C GLN A 115 -14.32 16.25 11.65
N ALA A 116 -14.42 15.47 10.59
CA ALA A 116 -13.52 14.33 10.37
C ALA A 116 -12.05 14.76 10.37
N ARG A 117 -11.70 15.81 9.61
CA ARG A 117 -10.34 16.37 9.57
C ARG A 117 -9.84 16.87 10.92
N THR A 118 -10.71 17.56 11.66
CA THR A 118 -10.38 18.07 13.00
C THR A 118 -10.07 16.94 13.99
N SER A 119 -10.72 15.79 13.83
CA SER A 119 -10.53 14.62 14.71
C SER A 119 -9.30 13.78 14.37
N LEU A 120 -8.75 13.88 13.15
CA LEU A 120 -7.69 12.98 12.67
C LEU A 120 -6.44 12.96 13.55
N PRO A 121 -5.87 14.09 14.03
CA PRO A 121 -4.66 14.04 14.84
C PRO A 121 -4.83 13.21 16.11
N GLU A 122 -5.98 13.35 16.78
CA GLU A 122 -6.28 12.58 17.99
C GLU A 122 -6.51 11.09 17.67
N LEU A 123 -7.24 10.77 16.60
CA LEU A 123 -7.48 9.40 16.17
C LEU A 123 -6.17 8.70 15.76
N LEU A 124 -5.28 9.40 15.06
CA LEU A 124 -3.96 8.88 14.71
C LEU A 124 -3.08 8.68 15.95
N ALA A 125 -3.13 9.59 16.93
CA ALA A 125 -2.42 9.41 18.19
C ALA A 125 -2.91 8.16 18.95
N GLN A 126 -4.22 7.94 19.01
CA GLN A 126 -4.79 6.72 19.62
C GLN A 126 -4.41 5.46 18.84
N ALA A 127 -4.41 5.50 17.50
CA ALA A 127 -3.94 4.39 16.66
C ALA A 127 -2.47 4.06 16.89
N ASN A 128 -1.62 5.09 17.02
CA ASN A 128 -0.21 4.94 17.36
C ASN A 128 -0.01 4.21 18.70
N GLU A 129 -0.73 4.63 19.74
CA GLU A 129 -0.66 3.96 21.06
C GLU A 129 -1.18 2.51 20.99
N LEU A 130 -2.25 2.27 20.21
CA LEU A 130 -2.80 0.93 20.02
C LEU A 130 -1.81 -0.01 19.33
N ALA A 131 -1.02 0.49 18.38
CA ALA A 131 -0.07 -0.31 17.62
C ALA A 131 1.22 -0.64 18.38
N ARG A 132 1.59 0.13 19.40
CA ARG A 132 2.87 -0.04 20.15
C ARG A 132 3.17 -1.44 20.68
N PRO A 133 2.20 -2.22 21.19
CA PRO A 133 2.48 -3.57 21.68
C PRO A 133 2.81 -4.59 20.58
N TYR A 134 2.51 -4.26 19.31
CA TYR A 134 2.67 -5.16 18.17
C TYR A 134 4.04 -4.98 17.53
N ASN A 135 4.54 -6.04 16.91
CA ASN A 135 5.73 -5.98 16.05
C ASN A 135 5.37 -5.55 14.61
N VAL A 136 4.38 -4.68 14.48
CA VAL A 136 3.80 -4.19 13.22
C VAL A 136 3.78 -2.68 13.25
N ARG A 137 4.25 -2.02 12.20
CA ARG A 137 4.18 -0.57 12.07
C ARG A 137 2.98 -0.15 11.25
N LEU A 138 2.29 0.91 11.67
CA LEU A 138 1.24 1.52 10.85
C LEU A 138 1.87 2.34 9.72
N ALA A 139 1.43 2.11 8.49
CA ALA A 139 1.82 2.86 7.30
C ALA A 139 0.61 3.65 6.78
N PHE A 140 0.54 4.94 7.12
CA PHE A 140 -0.57 5.80 6.73
C PHE A 140 -0.49 6.15 5.24
N GLU A 141 -1.58 5.90 4.51
CA GLU A 141 -1.65 6.05 3.05
C GLU A 141 -2.62 7.16 2.65
N PRO A 142 -2.13 8.28 2.10
CA PRO A 142 -2.97 9.25 1.41
C PRO A 142 -3.44 8.66 0.07
N LEU A 143 -4.74 8.77 -0.23
CA LEU A 143 -5.31 8.23 -1.46
C LEU A 143 -5.58 9.33 -2.49
N HIS A 144 -5.79 8.93 -3.76
CA HIS A 144 -6.07 9.86 -4.84
C HIS A 144 -7.31 10.74 -4.53
N PRO A 145 -7.29 12.05 -4.84
CA PRO A 145 -8.41 12.97 -4.56
C PRO A 145 -9.76 12.51 -5.12
N MET A 146 -9.77 11.73 -6.20
CA MET A 146 -10.99 11.21 -6.82
C MET A 146 -11.77 10.22 -5.95
N VAL A 147 -11.15 9.68 -4.88
CA VAL A 147 -11.82 8.82 -3.89
C VAL A 147 -11.99 9.52 -2.54
N CYS A 148 -11.77 10.85 -2.49
CA CYS A 148 -11.94 11.65 -1.28
C CYS A 148 -13.38 11.58 -0.78
N GLY A 149 -13.53 11.36 0.54
CA GLY A 149 -14.82 11.18 1.19
C GLY A 149 -15.42 9.78 1.07
N HIS A 150 -15.00 8.99 0.06
CA HIS A 150 -15.48 7.62 -0.14
C HIS A 150 -14.53 6.57 0.47
N ARG A 151 -13.21 6.73 0.28
CA ARG A 151 -12.18 5.79 0.79
C ARG A 151 -11.21 6.45 1.74
N SER A 152 -10.95 7.75 1.57
CA SER A 152 -10.08 8.54 2.43
C SER A 152 -10.54 10.00 2.40
N ILE A 153 -10.19 10.75 3.44
CA ILE A 153 -10.32 12.20 3.45
C ILE A 153 -8.97 12.92 3.34
N VAL A 154 -7.88 12.14 3.37
CA VAL A 154 -6.51 12.62 3.18
C VAL A 154 -6.07 12.24 1.77
N SER A 155 -5.76 13.25 0.95
CA SER A 155 -5.54 13.07 -0.47
C SER A 155 -4.24 13.67 -0.99
N SER A 156 -3.32 14.05 -0.12
CA SER A 156 -2.00 14.53 -0.51
C SER A 156 -0.93 14.09 0.50
N LEU A 157 0.30 13.95 0.03
CA LEU A 157 1.45 13.66 0.89
C LEU A 157 1.71 14.81 1.87
N GLY A 158 1.51 16.06 1.41
CA GLY A 158 1.66 17.23 2.28
C GLY A 158 0.71 17.19 3.46
N GLU A 159 -0.58 16.92 3.23
CA GLU A 159 -1.58 16.78 4.30
C GLU A 159 -1.25 15.63 5.26
N ALA A 160 -0.82 14.48 4.72
CA ALA A 160 -0.41 13.34 5.54
C ALA A 160 0.79 13.66 6.43
N LEU A 161 1.80 14.38 5.91
CA LEU A 161 2.96 14.83 6.67
C LEU A 161 2.58 15.76 7.81
N ASP A 162 1.73 16.77 7.53
CA ASP A 162 1.25 17.73 8.53
C ASP A 162 0.45 17.04 9.64
N LEU A 163 -0.37 16.04 9.31
CA LEU A 163 -1.10 15.23 10.29
C LEU A 163 -0.17 14.41 11.17
N LEU A 164 0.81 13.72 10.59
CA LEU A 164 1.76 12.92 11.36
C LEU A 164 2.65 13.79 12.26
N ASP A 165 2.97 15.02 11.84
CA ASP A 165 3.69 15.98 12.69
C ASP A 165 2.84 16.43 13.90
N GLN A 166 1.51 16.52 13.75
CA GLN A 166 0.58 16.85 14.84
C GLN A 166 0.42 15.73 15.87
N VAL A 167 0.61 14.46 15.49
CA VAL A 167 0.58 13.32 16.44
C VAL A 167 1.67 13.47 17.52
N GLY A 168 2.76 14.16 17.19
CA GLY A 168 3.79 14.53 18.15
C GLY A 168 5.05 13.65 18.07
N PRO A 169 6.03 13.90 18.97
CA PRO A 169 7.38 13.33 18.88
C PRO A 169 7.46 11.82 19.16
N ALA A 170 6.43 11.25 19.78
CA ALA A 170 6.34 9.81 20.03
C ALA A 170 5.64 9.04 18.91
N ASN A 171 5.37 9.70 17.77
CA ASN A 171 4.73 9.10 16.62
C ASN A 171 5.66 8.09 15.93
N GLU A 172 5.19 6.84 15.79
CA GLU A 172 5.86 5.75 15.08
C GLU A 172 5.15 5.39 13.76
N ILE A 173 4.00 6.03 13.47
CA ILE A 173 3.30 5.86 12.20
C ILE A 173 4.17 6.39 11.08
N GLY A 174 4.41 5.54 10.08
CA GLY A 174 5.07 5.95 8.84
C GLY A 174 4.09 6.16 7.72
N LEU A 175 4.59 6.15 6.50
CA LEU A 175 3.83 6.43 5.27
C LEU A 175 3.90 5.25 4.31
N ALA A 176 2.77 4.90 3.70
CA ALA A 176 2.72 4.16 2.46
C ALA A 176 2.59 5.16 1.30
N ILE A 177 3.50 5.09 0.36
CA ILE A 177 3.58 5.99 -0.79
C ILE A 177 3.13 5.21 -2.03
N ASP A 178 1.94 5.56 -2.54
CA ASP A 178 1.39 4.96 -3.78
C ASP A 178 1.55 5.92 -4.95
N THR A 179 2.25 5.47 -6.00
CA THR A 179 2.43 6.24 -7.23
C THR A 179 1.10 6.62 -7.86
N TYR A 180 0.13 5.70 -7.87
CA TYR A 180 -1.19 5.92 -8.45
C TYR A 180 -1.98 7.01 -7.72
N ALA A 181 -1.80 7.11 -6.41
CA ALA A 181 -2.48 8.08 -5.58
C ALA A 181 -1.86 9.49 -5.67
N LEU A 182 -0.55 9.59 -5.87
CA LEU A 182 0.22 10.81 -5.63
C LEU A 182 0.96 11.36 -6.86
N TRP A 183 0.87 10.73 -8.07
CA TRP A 183 1.65 11.15 -9.24
C TRP A 183 1.39 12.58 -9.71
N TRP A 184 0.24 13.13 -9.40
CA TRP A 184 -0.23 14.48 -9.75
C TRP A 184 0.25 15.56 -8.78
N GLU A 185 0.86 15.19 -7.65
CA GLU A 185 1.14 16.12 -6.54
C GLU A 185 2.26 17.09 -6.88
N ASP A 186 2.04 18.39 -6.59
CA ASP A 186 3.05 19.43 -6.78
C ASP A 186 4.20 19.32 -5.77
N ARG A 187 5.42 19.60 -6.21
CA ARG A 187 6.65 19.56 -5.41
C ARG A 187 6.86 18.23 -4.67
N LEU A 188 6.51 17.15 -5.34
CA LEU A 188 6.56 15.80 -4.80
C LEU A 188 7.97 15.43 -4.29
N ASP A 189 9.02 15.81 -5.02
CA ASP A 189 10.42 15.59 -4.66
C ASP A 189 10.76 16.17 -3.28
N GLN A 190 10.33 17.39 -2.98
CA GLN A 190 10.56 18.04 -1.69
C GLN A 190 9.79 17.34 -0.57
N LYS A 191 8.55 16.94 -0.82
CA LYS A 191 7.70 16.23 0.15
C LYS A 191 8.22 14.83 0.45
N LEU A 192 8.74 14.10 -0.54
CA LEU A 192 9.39 12.81 -0.33
C LEU A 192 10.67 12.94 0.52
N ILE A 193 11.48 13.97 0.27
CA ILE A 193 12.65 14.28 1.10
C ILE A 193 12.22 14.60 2.55
N GLN A 194 11.14 15.38 2.74
CA GLN A 194 10.59 15.66 4.06
C GLN A 194 10.06 14.41 4.75
N ALA A 195 9.42 13.49 3.99
CA ALA A 195 8.98 12.20 4.51
C ALA A 195 10.16 11.35 4.99
N GLY A 196 11.21 11.24 4.18
CA GLY A 196 12.47 10.61 4.55
C GLY A 196 12.27 9.19 5.12
N LYS A 197 12.81 8.96 6.33
CA LYS A 197 12.72 7.65 7.02
C LYS A 197 11.31 7.24 7.46
N ARG A 198 10.32 8.13 7.33
CA ARG A 198 8.91 7.78 7.57
C ARG A 198 8.31 6.95 6.44
N ILE A 199 8.94 6.89 5.27
CA ILE A 199 8.48 6.05 4.15
C ILE A 199 8.72 4.58 4.50
N LEU A 200 7.64 3.82 4.67
CA LEU A 200 7.66 2.39 5.02
C LEU A 200 7.41 1.52 3.80
N ASN A 201 6.39 1.86 3.00
CA ASN A 201 5.96 1.11 1.84
C ASN A 201 6.00 1.99 0.58
N TYR A 202 6.31 1.38 -0.54
CA TYR A 202 6.31 2.01 -1.85
C TYR A 202 5.46 1.19 -2.81
N HIS A 203 4.21 1.61 -3.02
CA HIS A 203 3.25 0.97 -3.90
C HIS A 203 3.38 1.51 -5.33
N VAL A 204 3.41 0.61 -6.30
CA VAL A 204 3.65 0.95 -7.70
C VAL A 204 2.59 0.34 -8.61
N SER A 205 1.94 1.19 -9.33
CA SER A 205 1.14 0.92 -10.53
C SER A 205 1.17 2.14 -11.43
N ASP A 206 0.55 2.06 -12.60
CA ASP A 206 0.59 3.15 -13.55
C ASP A 206 -0.81 3.74 -13.82
N TRP A 207 -0.84 5.00 -14.23
CA TRP A 207 -2.05 5.72 -14.58
C TRP A 207 -2.27 5.68 -16.09
N LEU A 208 -3.31 4.97 -16.53
CA LEU A 208 -3.64 4.86 -17.95
C LEU A 208 -4.39 6.10 -18.44
N SER A 209 -4.05 6.58 -19.65
CA SER A 209 -4.73 7.71 -20.28
C SER A 209 -6.17 7.43 -20.67
N ASP A 210 -6.51 6.16 -20.86
CA ASP A 210 -7.83 5.65 -21.25
C ASP A 210 -8.55 4.93 -20.10
N THR A 211 -8.18 5.22 -18.85
CA THR A 211 -8.80 4.58 -17.68
C THR A 211 -10.32 4.79 -17.68
N SER A 212 -11.03 3.71 -17.44
CA SER A 212 -12.50 3.67 -17.37
C SER A 212 -13.02 3.59 -15.92
N ASP A 213 -12.18 3.22 -14.99
CA ASP A 213 -12.50 3.07 -13.57
C ASP A 213 -11.29 3.51 -12.72
N LEU A 214 -11.48 4.57 -11.94
CA LEU A 214 -10.40 5.18 -11.15
C LEU A 214 -9.83 4.27 -10.05
N ARG A 215 -10.47 3.18 -9.73
CA ARG A 215 -10.00 2.23 -8.72
C ARG A 215 -9.56 0.91 -9.33
N LEU A 216 -10.32 0.40 -10.30
CA LEU A 216 -10.18 -0.98 -10.79
C LEU A 216 -9.64 -1.06 -12.23
N ASP A 217 -8.97 -0.01 -12.71
CA ASP A 217 -8.36 0.03 -14.04
C ASP A 217 -6.94 0.61 -13.99
N ARG A 218 -6.14 0.20 -12.98
CA ARG A 218 -4.73 0.57 -12.89
C ARG A 218 -3.91 -0.14 -13.97
N GLY A 219 -2.92 0.56 -14.49
CA GLY A 219 -1.96 0.05 -15.48
C GLY A 219 -0.82 -0.76 -14.83
N MET A 220 -0.27 -1.68 -15.63
CA MET A 220 1.03 -2.27 -15.32
C MET A 220 2.11 -1.17 -15.37
N PRO A 221 3.10 -1.19 -14.48
CA PRO A 221 4.20 -0.24 -14.53
C PRO A 221 4.84 -0.17 -15.92
N GLY A 222 4.87 1.03 -16.49
CA GLY A 222 5.35 1.33 -17.84
C GLY A 222 4.30 1.35 -18.94
N ASP A 223 3.03 1.04 -18.65
CA ASP A 223 1.93 1.11 -19.62
C ASP A 223 1.20 2.48 -19.60
N GLY A 224 1.49 3.32 -18.62
CA GLY A 224 0.79 4.58 -18.39
C GLY A 224 1.65 5.82 -18.52
N GLN A 225 1.31 6.83 -17.72
CA GLN A 225 1.87 8.18 -17.82
C GLN A 225 2.84 8.53 -16.69
N ILE A 226 2.97 7.68 -15.67
CA ILE A 226 3.80 7.98 -14.50
C ILE A 226 5.27 7.67 -14.83
N ASN A 227 6.16 8.63 -14.61
CA ASN A 227 7.59 8.38 -14.74
C ASN A 227 8.11 7.63 -13.50
N LEU A 228 7.88 6.33 -13.45
CA LEU A 228 8.18 5.48 -12.29
C LEU A 228 9.69 5.37 -11.98
N LEU A 229 10.55 5.44 -13.00
CA LEU A 229 12.01 5.51 -12.78
C LEU A 229 12.42 6.78 -12.05
N GLN A 230 11.80 7.91 -12.39
CA GLN A 230 12.01 9.17 -11.65
C GLN A 230 11.47 9.08 -10.23
N TRP A 231 10.30 8.47 -10.03
CA TRP A 231 9.74 8.21 -8.71
C TRP A 231 10.69 7.42 -7.83
N ARG A 232 11.20 6.30 -8.35
CA ARG A 232 12.17 5.49 -7.62
C ARG A 232 13.43 6.29 -7.25
N ALA A 233 13.97 7.06 -8.19
CA ALA A 233 15.13 7.91 -7.93
C ALA A 233 14.87 8.93 -6.81
N MET A 234 13.69 9.56 -6.78
CA MET A 234 13.30 10.49 -5.72
C MET A 234 13.17 9.79 -4.35
N LEU A 235 12.58 8.59 -4.32
CA LEU A 235 12.45 7.80 -3.08
C LEU A 235 13.81 7.33 -2.55
N GLU A 236 14.71 6.86 -3.42
CA GLU A 236 16.07 6.50 -3.02
C GLU A 236 16.85 7.73 -2.50
N GLN A 237 16.65 8.90 -3.11
CA GLN A 237 17.23 10.16 -2.62
C GLN A 237 16.64 10.56 -1.26
N ALA A 238 15.37 10.27 -1.00
CA ALA A 238 14.74 10.46 0.31
C ALA A 238 15.21 9.45 1.36
N GLY A 239 16.00 8.44 0.96
CA GLY A 239 16.57 7.42 1.84
C GLY A 239 15.75 6.14 1.94
N HIS A 240 14.71 5.96 1.11
CA HIS A 240 13.99 4.71 1.05
C HIS A 240 14.82 3.64 0.32
N SER A 241 14.93 2.47 0.93
CA SER A 241 15.67 1.31 0.39
C SER A 241 14.87 0.01 0.50
N GLY A 242 13.59 0.11 0.84
CA GLY A 242 12.67 -1.02 0.91
C GLY A 242 12.35 -1.61 -0.47
N PRO A 243 11.53 -2.66 -0.50
CA PRO A 243 11.08 -3.27 -1.74
C PRO A 243 10.17 -2.33 -2.52
N VAL A 244 10.05 -2.62 -3.82
CA VAL A 244 9.02 -2.04 -4.70
C VAL A 244 7.81 -2.95 -4.63
N GLU A 245 6.67 -2.44 -4.14
CA GLU A 245 5.44 -3.20 -3.96
C GLU A 245 4.50 -2.96 -5.14
N ILE A 246 4.39 -3.95 -6.04
CA ILE A 246 3.51 -3.85 -7.22
C ILE A 246 2.07 -4.07 -6.77
N GLU A 247 1.23 -3.03 -6.94
CA GLU A 247 -0.17 -3.03 -6.50
C GLU A 247 -1.12 -2.66 -7.65
N ILE A 248 -1.69 -3.64 -8.31
CA ILE A 248 -2.50 -3.44 -9.52
C ILE A 248 -3.92 -3.95 -9.33
N PHE A 249 -4.86 -3.02 -9.17
CA PHE A 249 -6.30 -3.27 -9.28
C PHE A 249 -6.70 -3.11 -10.74
N SER A 250 -6.95 -4.18 -11.48
CA SER A 250 -7.18 -4.10 -12.92
C SER A 250 -8.21 -5.13 -13.39
N ARG A 251 -9.50 -4.87 -13.04
CA ARG A 251 -10.63 -5.79 -13.24
C ARG A 251 -10.81 -6.19 -14.71
N ASP A 252 -10.72 -5.24 -15.60
CA ASP A 252 -11.07 -5.46 -17.01
C ASP A 252 -9.86 -5.71 -17.91
N ARG A 253 -8.65 -5.63 -17.39
CA ARG A 253 -7.40 -5.87 -18.12
C ARG A 253 -6.59 -7.00 -17.49
N TRP A 254 -5.81 -6.74 -16.42
CA TRP A 254 -4.86 -7.71 -15.87
C TRP A 254 -5.50 -8.86 -15.11
N TRP A 255 -6.64 -8.64 -14.45
CA TRP A 255 -7.39 -9.75 -13.81
C TRP A 255 -8.08 -10.69 -14.82
N LYS A 256 -8.04 -10.38 -16.11
CA LYS A 256 -8.47 -11.28 -17.20
C LYS A 256 -7.32 -12.05 -17.85
N GLN A 257 -6.08 -11.74 -17.47
CA GLN A 257 -4.90 -12.48 -17.91
C GLN A 257 -4.60 -13.64 -16.96
N THR A 258 -3.72 -14.57 -17.35
CA THR A 258 -3.26 -15.62 -16.41
C THR A 258 -2.32 -15.05 -15.36
N PRO A 259 -2.25 -15.63 -14.15
CA PRO A 259 -1.29 -15.24 -13.12
C PRO A 259 0.15 -15.24 -13.64
N GLU A 260 0.52 -16.27 -14.42
CA GLU A 260 1.86 -16.38 -15.01
C GLU A 260 2.18 -15.22 -15.96
N SER A 261 1.21 -14.84 -16.81
CA SER A 261 1.37 -13.70 -17.73
C SER A 261 1.60 -12.40 -16.96
N MET A 262 0.82 -12.17 -15.92
CA MET A 262 0.94 -10.98 -15.07
C MET A 262 2.28 -10.94 -14.35
N LEU A 263 2.68 -12.04 -13.70
CA LEU A 263 3.94 -12.13 -12.97
C LEU A 263 5.15 -12.04 -13.91
N HIS A 264 5.05 -12.60 -15.11
CA HIS A 264 6.07 -12.46 -16.14
C HIS A 264 6.27 -10.99 -16.54
N ARG A 265 5.16 -10.28 -16.80
CA ARG A 265 5.21 -8.85 -17.19
C ARG A 265 5.75 -7.95 -16.06
N ILE A 266 5.40 -8.24 -14.79
CA ILE A 266 5.98 -7.57 -13.63
C ILE A 266 7.51 -7.74 -13.64
N ARG A 267 8.02 -8.94 -13.84
CA ARG A 267 9.47 -9.20 -13.87
C ARG A 267 10.18 -8.51 -15.03
N GLU A 268 9.56 -8.46 -16.20
CA GLU A 268 10.12 -7.73 -17.36
C GLU A 268 10.24 -6.23 -17.12
N GLY A 269 9.34 -5.65 -16.31
CA GLY A 269 9.35 -4.24 -15.93
C GLY A 269 10.51 -3.84 -15.02
N LEU A 270 11.14 -4.81 -14.35
CA LEU A 270 12.20 -4.55 -13.37
C LEU A 270 13.40 -3.84 -14.02
N ASN A 271 13.76 -2.66 -13.47
CA ASN A 271 14.82 -1.77 -13.96
C ASN A 271 14.60 -1.18 -15.37
N VAL A 272 13.43 -1.39 -15.97
CA VAL A 272 13.08 -0.83 -17.28
C VAL A 272 11.91 0.15 -17.13
N ALA A 273 10.90 -0.24 -16.39
CA ALA A 273 9.72 0.58 -16.15
C ALA A 273 9.73 1.21 -14.75
N TYR A 274 10.41 0.58 -13.78
CA TYR A 274 10.50 1.04 -12.39
C TYR A 274 11.79 0.58 -11.72
#